data_8871fc7a8046ddcfc2c0d32bde3cf1eb
#
_entry.id   8871fc7a8046ddcfc2c0d32bde3cf1eb
#
_cell.length_a   1.000
_cell.length_b   1.000
_cell.length_c   1.000
_cell.angle_alpha   90.00
_cell.angle_beta   90.00
_cell.angle_gamma   90.00
#
_symmetry.space_group_name_H-M   'P 1'
#
loop_
_entity.id
_entity.type
_entity.pdbx_description
1 polymer ?
#
loop_
_entity_poly.entity_id
_entity_poly.type
_entity_poly.pdbx_seq_one_letter_code
_entity_poly.pdbx_strand_id
1 'polypeptide(L)'
;VDGKPIYTSGMSADDKYAAAKTAALGFFQAAGYTVENGKITAAPEGAKMQYEVQIPADGTGNHPSFMMVTEAKKALADIGMDIVVTDLSDSSALWDSIRARQVDMWCAAWQATVDPDMYQIYFSGMDGKAAGGSNYMYDINDAELNQLILDARNSLEQSYRKTLYKSCLDIIVDWAVEVPVYQRQNAIIFSTERVNIDTVTPDITTFYGWLNEVQKVELN
;
A
#
# COMPACT_ATOMS: atom_id res chain seq x y z
N VAL A 1 -5.57 -18.05 -4.30
CA VAL A 1 -6.93 -18.46 -3.97
C VAL A 1 -6.85 -19.88 -3.40
N ASP A 2 -7.52 -20.13 -2.30
CA ASP A 2 -7.50 -21.43 -1.59
C ASP A 2 -6.08 -21.92 -1.26
N GLY A 3 -5.19 -21.01 -0.83
CA GLY A 3 -3.80 -21.32 -0.52
C GLY A 3 -2.90 -21.59 -1.74
N LYS A 4 -3.42 -21.40 -2.95
CA LYS A 4 -2.65 -21.56 -4.18
C LYS A 4 -2.32 -20.19 -4.80
N PRO A 5 -1.12 -20.00 -5.34
CA PRO A 5 -0.77 -18.78 -6.03
C PRO A 5 -1.65 -18.60 -7.29
N ILE A 6 -2.07 -17.36 -7.55
CA ILE A 6 -2.81 -17.01 -8.77
C ILE A 6 -1.90 -17.14 -10.00
N TYR A 7 -0.64 -16.80 -9.84
CA TYR A 7 0.36 -16.87 -10.90
C TYR A 7 1.30 -18.04 -10.71
N THR A 8 1.62 -18.72 -11.81
CA THR A 8 2.61 -19.81 -11.83
C THR A 8 3.81 -19.43 -12.71
N SER A 9 4.90 -20.13 -12.52
CA SER A 9 6.11 -19.94 -13.34
C SER A 9 5.79 -20.22 -14.82
N GLY A 10 6.26 -19.33 -15.70
CA GLY A 10 6.10 -19.49 -17.14
C GLY A 10 4.79 -18.93 -17.74
N MET A 11 3.87 -18.38 -16.93
CA MET A 11 2.68 -17.72 -17.47
C MET A 11 3.07 -16.47 -18.26
N SER A 12 2.45 -16.30 -19.43
CA SER A 12 2.51 -15.06 -20.22
C SER A 12 1.80 -13.90 -19.50
N ALA A 13 2.00 -12.68 -19.96
CA ALA A 13 1.29 -11.52 -19.41
C ALA A 13 -0.24 -11.67 -19.58
N ASP A 14 -0.68 -12.16 -20.72
CA ASP A 14 -2.10 -12.37 -21.02
C ASP A 14 -2.70 -13.46 -20.12
N ASP A 15 -1.98 -14.57 -19.89
CA ASP A 15 -2.43 -15.63 -18.98
C ASP A 15 -2.53 -15.12 -17.55
N LYS A 16 -1.56 -14.32 -17.09
CA LYS A 16 -1.60 -13.67 -15.77
C LYS A 16 -2.80 -12.73 -15.63
N TYR A 17 -3.06 -11.95 -16.66
CA TYR A 17 -4.21 -11.04 -16.68
C TYR A 17 -5.55 -11.81 -16.64
N ALA A 18 -5.67 -12.88 -17.42
CA ALA A 18 -6.86 -13.74 -17.40
C ALA A 18 -7.04 -14.41 -16.03
N ALA A 19 -5.95 -14.93 -15.44
CA ALA A 19 -5.99 -15.54 -14.10
C ALA A 19 -6.39 -14.53 -13.03
N ALA A 20 -5.88 -13.29 -13.09
CA ALA A 20 -6.24 -12.22 -12.17
C ALA A 20 -7.72 -11.87 -12.25
N LYS A 21 -8.28 -11.74 -13.46
CA LYS A 21 -9.72 -11.49 -13.66
C LYS A 21 -10.57 -12.61 -13.09
N THR A 22 -10.20 -13.86 -13.31
CA THR A 22 -10.91 -15.03 -12.78
C THR A 22 -10.89 -15.03 -11.25
N ALA A 23 -9.73 -14.75 -10.64
CA ALA A 23 -9.60 -14.66 -9.19
C ALA A 23 -10.43 -13.50 -8.63
N ALA A 24 -10.39 -12.32 -9.26
CA ALA A 24 -11.17 -11.15 -8.86
C ALA A 24 -12.67 -11.45 -8.85
N LEU A 25 -13.20 -12.09 -9.90
CA LEU A 25 -14.61 -12.50 -9.97
C LEU A 25 -14.97 -13.44 -8.82
N GLY A 26 -14.08 -14.38 -8.46
CA GLY A 26 -14.29 -15.28 -7.32
C GLY A 26 -14.34 -14.52 -5.98
N PHE A 27 -13.49 -13.53 -5.77
CA PHE A 27 -13.53 -12.69 -4.57
C PHE A 27 -14.77 -11.81 -4.52
N PHE A 28 -15.18 -11.19 -5.63
CA PHE A 28 -16.44 -10.44 -5.69
C PHE A 28 -17.65 -11.33 -5.40
N GLN A 29 -17.68 -12.53 -5.95
CA GLN A 29 -18.74 -13.49 -5.66
C GLN A 29 -18.76 -13.90 -4.18
N ALA A 30 -17.60 -14.15 -3.58
CA ALA A 30 -17.49 -14.44 -2.15
C ALA A 30 -17.93 -13.25 -1.27
N ALA A 31 -17.74 -12.03 -1.75
CA ALA A 31 -18.22 -10.79 -1.11
C ALA A 31 -19.72 -10.53 -1.37
N GLY A 32 -20.45 -11.42 -2.03
CA GLY A 32 -21.90 -11.32 -2.24
C GLY A 32 -22.32 -10.62 -3.53
N TYR A 33 -21.38 -10.24 -4.41
CA TYR A 33 -21.75 -9.71 -5.72
C TYR A 33 -22.31 -10.80 -6.63
N THR A 34 -23.29 -10.43 -7.46
CA THR A 34 -23.81 -11.33 -8.48
C THR A 34 -22.85 -11.37 -9.67
N VAL A 35 -22.42 -12.57 -10.04
CA VAL A 35 -21.52 -12.78 -11.19
C VAL A 35 -22.21 -13.67 -12.22
N GLU A 36 -22.41 -13.16 -13.44
CA GLU A 36 -23.03 -13.85 -14.56
C GLU A 36 -22.19 -13.68 -15.82
N ASN A 37 -21.98 -14.78 -16.54
CA ASN A 37 -21.21 -14.77 -17.81
C ASN A 37 -19.84 -14.10 -17.72
N GLY A 38 -19.14 -14.28 -16.60
CA GLY A 38 -17.82 -13.69 -16.38
C GLY A 38 -17.82 -12.20 -16.10
N LYS A 39 -18.95 -11.64 -15.67
CA LYS A 39 -19.09 -10.23 -15.29
C LYS A 39 -19.88 -10.08 -13.99
N ILE A 40 -19.54 -9.04 -13.24
CA ILE A 40 -20.31 -8.56 -12.10
C ILE A 40 -21.54 -7.82 -12.65
N THR A 41 -22.73 -8.23 -12.22
CA THR A 41 -24.00 -7.67 -12.70
C THR A 41 -24.79 -6.94 -11.63
N ALA A 42 -24.51 -7.21 -10.34
CA ALA A 42 -25.14 -6.51 -9.22
C ALA A 42 -24.24 -6.54 -7.98
N ALA A 43 -24.33 -5.46 -7.20
CA ALA A 43 -23.72 -5.37 -5.88
C ALA A 43 -24.68 -5.89 -4.80
N PRO A 44 -24.18 -6.46 -3.69
CA PRO A 44 -24.99 -6.75 -2.52
C PRO A 44 -25.42 -5.46 -1.80
N GLU A 45 -26.35 -5.59 -0.87
CA GLU A 45 -26.80 -4.45 -0.05
C GLU A 45 -25.63 -3.78 0.67
N GLY A 46 -25.57 -2.45 0.58
CA GLY A 46 -24.49 -1.63 1.18
C GLY A 46 -23.22 -1.51 0.35
N ALA A 47 -23.08 -2.29 -0.74
CA ALA A 47 -21.95 -2.18 -1.67
C ALA A 47 -22.32 -1.42 -2.95
N LYS A 48 -21.32 -1.07 -3.76
CA LYS A 48 -21.47 -0.25 -4.96
C LYS A 48 -20.97 -1.01 -6.20
N MET A 49 -21.44 -0.62 -7.38
CA MET A 49 -20.89 -1.04 -8.69
C MET A 49 -19.85 -0.05 -9.23
N GLN A 50 -19.66 1.07 -8.57
CA GLN A 50 -18.69 2.11 -8.91
C GLN A 50 -18.06 2.62 -7.62
N TYR A 51 -16.74 2.70 -7.60
CA TYR A 51 -15.94 3.25 -6.51
C TYR A 51 -15.06 4.40 -7.00
N GLU A 52 -14.77 5.37 -6.14
CA GLU A 52 -13.82 6.44 -6.43
C GLU A 52 -12.45 6.11 -5.84
N VAL A 53 -11.39 6.38 -6.62
CA VAL A 53 -9.99 6.38 -6.15
C VAL A 53 -9.43 7.79 -6.28
N GLN A 54 -9.08 8.41 -5.17
CA GLN A 54 -8.44 9.72 -5.14
C GLN A 54 -6.92 9.59 -5.10
N ILE A 55 -6.24 10.40 -5.90
CA ILE A 55 -4.78 10.41 -6.02
C ILE A 55 -4.30 11.83 -5.71
N PRO A 56 -3.42 12.03 -4.71
CA PRO A 56 -2.89 13.35 -4.35
C PRO A 56 -1.67 13.70 -5.23
N ALA A 57 -1.90 13.92 -6.50
CA ALA A 57 -0.85 14.29 -7.46
C ALA A 57 -0.89 15.79 -7.81
N ASP A 58 -0.93 16.14 -9.06
CA ASP A 58 -0.91 17.53 -9.54
C ASP A 58 -2.08 17.84 -10.50
N GLY A 59 -3.01 16.92 -10.65
CA GLY A 59 -4.15 17.05 -11.54
C GLY A 59 -3.81 16.90 -13.02
N THR A 60 -2.58 16.51 -13.37
CA THR A 60 -2.11 16.43 -14.77
C THR A 60 -2.23 15.02 -15.37
N GLY A 61 -2.49 14.00 -14.56
CA GLY A 61 -2.56 12.61 -14.99
C GLY A 61 -1.20 11.95 -15.25
N ASN A 62 -0.10 12.58 -14.90
CA ASN A 62 1.27 12.08 -15.14
C ASN A 62 1.86 11.28 -13.97
N HIS A 63 1.20 11.27 -12.83
CA HIS A 63 1.69 10.56 -11.66
C HIS A 63 1.64 9.03 -11.88
N PRO A 64 2.66 8.26 -11.44
CA PRO A 64 2.67 6.80 -11.60
C PRO A 64 1.41 6.12 -11.02
N SER A 65 0.91 6.58 -9.88
CA SER A 65 -0.33 6.06 -9.29
C SER A 65 -1.54 6.30 -10.18
N PHE A 66 -1.63 7.46 -10.86
CA PHE A 66 -2.70 7.72 -11.82
C PHE A 66 -2.68 6.74 -12.99
N MET A 67 -1.51 6.50 -13.57
CA MET A 67 -1.35 5.54 -14.65
C MET A 67 -1.74 4.13 -14.21
N MET A 68 -1.28 3.70 -13.05
CA MET A 68 -1.58 2.39 -12.49
C MET A 68 -3.08 2.19 -12.23
N VAL A 69 -3.73 3.15 -11.57
CA VAL A 69 -5.17 3.05 -11.26
C VAL A 69 -6.00 3.11 -12.54
N THR A 70 -5.54 3.86 -13.56
CA THR A 70 -6.19 3.89 -14.87
C THR A 70 -6.12 2.54 -15.59
N GLU A 71 -5.01 1.80 -15.48
CA GLU A 71 -4.94 0.42 -15.99
C GLU A 71 -5.82 -0.54 -15.18
N ALA A 72 -5.84 -0.41 -13.86
CA ALA A 72 -6.75 -1.17 -12.99
C ALA A 72 -8.23 -0.91 -13.34
N LYS A 73 -8.60 0.34 -13.62
CA LYS A 73 -9.94 0.72 -14.10
C LYS A 73 -10.34 -0.07 -15.36
N LYS A 74 -9.44 -0.18 -16.35
CA LYS A 74 -9.72 -0.94 -17.57
C LYS A 74 -9.97 -2.42 -17.26
N ALA A 75 -9.12 -3.01 -16.42
CA ALA A 75 -9.24 -4.42 -16.02
C ALA A 75 -10.55 -4.69 -15.25
N LEU A 76 -10.94 -3.78 -14.37
CA LEU A 76 -12.19 -3.89 -13.61
C LEU A 76 -13.42 -3.67 -14.50
N ALA A 77 -13.37 -2.76 -15.46
CA ALA A 77 -14.43 -2.57 -16.44
C ALA A 77 -14.68 -3.83 -17.28
N ASP A 78 -13.62 -4.56 -17.62
CA ASP A 78 -13.74 -5.87 -18.31
C ASP A 78 -14.57 -6.89 -17.56
N ILE A 79 -14.61 -6.81 -16.24
CA ILE A 79 -15.39 -7.70 -15.38
C ILE A 79 -16.67 -7.05 -14.82
N GLY A 80 -17.02 -5.84 -15.27
CA GLY A 80 -18.30 -5.18 -14.92
C GLY A 80 -18.25 -4.28 -13.68
N MET A 81 -17.07 -3.98 -13.14
CA MET A 81 -16.87 -3.02 -12.04
C MET A 81 -16.32 -1.70 -12.60
N ASP A 82 -16.81 -0.57 -12.12
CA ASP A 82 -16.30 0.73 -12.52
C ASP A 82 -15.48 1.41 -11.42
N ILE A 83 -14.45 2.15 -11.84
CA ILE A 83 -13.62 3.00 -10.98
C ILE A 83 -13.60 4.42 -11.55
N VAL A 84 -13.93 5.39 -10.72
CA VAL A 84 -13.69 6.81 -10.99
C VAL A 84 -12.31 7.16 -10.46
N VAL A 85 -11.44 7.68 -11.32
CA VAL A 85 -10.08 8.11 -10.93
C VAL A 85 -10.06 9.62 -10.83
N THR A 86 -9.82 10.13 -9.63
CA THR A 86 -9.76 11.57 -9.35
C THR A 86 -8.34 11.97 -9.00
N ASP A 87 -7.66 12.65 -9.93
CA ASP A 87 -6.32 13.21 -9.72
C ASP A 87 -6.46 14.61 -9.11
N LEU A 88 -6.15 14.73 -7.82
CA LEU A 88 -6.30 15.97 -7.07
C LEU A 88 -5.12 16.90 -7.32
N SER A 89 -5.39 18.15 -7.64
CA SER A 89 -4.37 19.19 -7.79
C SER A 89 -3.81 19.69 -6.45
N ASP A 90 -4.51 19.43 -5.36
CA ASP A 90 -4.13 19.76 -3.99
C ASP A 90 -4.20 18.52 -3.11
N SER A 91 -3.07 18.08 -2.61
CA SER A 91 -2.98 16.91 -1.73
C SER A 91 -3.67 17.09 -0.38
N SER A 92 -3.87 18.33 0.08
CA SER A 92 -4.60 18.60 1.33
C SER A 92 -6.06 18.14 1.26
N ALA A 93 -6.67 18.27 0.09
CA ALA A 93 -8.04 17.84 -0.16
C ALA A 93 -8.24 16.32 0.06
N LEU A 94 -7.23 15.50 -0.25
CA LEU A 94 -7.28 14.06 0.05
C LEU A 94 -7.41 13.81 1.56
N TRP A 95 -6.56 14.44 2.35
CA TRP A 95 -6.54 14.22 3.79
C TRP A 95 -7.83 14.68 4.46
N ASP A 96 -8.44 15.76 3.97
CA ASP A 96 -9.74 16.22 4.43
C ASP A 96 -10.86 15.23 4.06
N SER A 97 -10.84 14.68 2.84
CA SER A 97 -11.78 13.64 2.40
C SER A 97 -11.69 12.36 3.23
N ILE A 98 -10.46 11.90 3.53
CA ILE A 98 -10.23 10.72 4.38
C ILE A 98 -10.76 10.97 5.80
N ARG A 99 -10.43 12.12 6.41
CA ARG A 99 -10.91 12.46 7.75
C ARG A 99 -12.43 12.58 7.82
N ALA A 100 -13.04 13.09 6.75
CA ALA A 100 -14.51 13.21 6.62
C ALA A 100 -15.18 11.89 6.21
N ARG A 101 -14.42 10.82 5.93
CA ARG A 101 -14.91 9.51 5.42
C ARG A 101 -15.73 9.65 4.15
N GLN A 102 -15.28 10.52 3.24
CA GLN A 102 -15.97 10.86 1.99
C GLN A 102 -15.29 10.27 0.75
N VAL A 103 -14.28 9.45 0.93
CA VAL A 103 -13.57 8.77 -0.16
C VAL A 103 -13.63 7.26 0.03
N ASP A 104 -13.83 6.53 -1.07
CA ASP A 104 -13.88 5.06 -1.03
C ASP A 104 -12.47 4.46 -0.97
N MET A 105 -11.56 4.92 -1.84
CA MET A 105 -10.19 4.44 -1.96
C MET A 105 -9.25 5.61 -2.29
N TRP A 106 -7.99 5.47 -1.93
CA TRP A 106 -6.99 6.50 -2.25
C TRP A 106 -5.60 5.91 -2.48
N CYS A 107 -4.75 6.67 -3.16
CA CYS A 107 -3.33 6.40 -3.23
C CYS A 107 -2.58 7.34 -2.29
N ALA A 108 -1.65 6.80 -1.53
CA ALA A 108 -0.77 7.58 -0.67
C ALA A 108 0.60 6.90 -0.57
N ALA A 109 1.55 7.55 0.07
CA ALA A 109 2.87 6.99 0.33
C ALA A 109 3.23 7.17 1.80
N TRP A 110 3.80 6.13 2.38
CA TRP A 110 4.40 6.17 3.71
C TRP A 110 5.90 6.34 3.62
N GLN A 111 6.45 7.13 4.51
CA GLN A 111 7.88 7.16 4.76
C GLN A 111 8.16 6.26 5.95
N ALA A 112 9.02 5.26 5.74
CA ALA A 112 9.40 4.35 6.80
C ALA A 112 10.19 5.06 7.89
N THR A 113 10.10 4.55 9.12
CA THR A 113 10.94 4.91 10.27
C THR A 113 12.02 3.86 10.48
N VAL A 114 13.07 4.19 11.25
CA VAL A 114 14.16 3.25 11.56
C VAL A 114 13.64 2.03 12.32
N ASP A 115 12.75 2.24 13.29
CA ASP A 115 12.05 1.15 13.98
C ASP A 115 10.82 0.74 13.17
N PRO A 116 10.59 -0.57 12.91
CA PRO A 116 9.44 -1.08 12.17
C PRO A 116 8.13 -1.08 12.99
N ASP A 117 7.99 -0.17 13.93
CA ASP A 117 6.83 -0.06 14.81
C ASP A 117 5.55 0.23 14.03
N MET A 118 4.55 -0.61 14.21
CA MET A 118 3.26 -0.53 13.53
C MET A 118 2.19 0.25 14.32
N TYR A 119 2.53 0.75 15.50
CA TYR A 119 1.57 1.39 16.41
C TYR A 119 0.88 2.61 15.80
N GLN A 120 1.64 3.51 15.20
CA GLN A 120 1.09 4.75 14.65
C GLN A 120 0.01 4.51 13.59
N ILE A 121 0.17 3.47 12.78
CA ILE A 121 -0.66 3.24 11.59
C ILE A 121 -1.81 2.28 11.90
N TYR A 122 -1.56 1.21 12.64
CA TYR A 122 -2.51 0.11 12.75
C TYR A 122 -3.11 -0.10 14.14
N PHE A 123 -2.56 0.53 15.19
CA PHE A 123 -3.13 0.38 16.54
C PHE A 123 -4.44 1.14 16.68
N SER A 124 -5.54 0.44 16.96
CA SER A 124 -6.87 1.04 17.12
C SER A 124 -7.21 1.49 18.55
N GLY A 125 -6.36 1.18 19.52
CA GLY A 125 -6.66 1.32 20.96
C GLY A 125 -7.30 0.08 21.53
N MET A 126 -7.13 -0.14 22.84
CA MET A 126 -7.66 -1.33 23.53
C MET A 126 -9.20 -1.32 23.65
N ASP A 127 -9.82 -0.18 23.43
CA ASP A 127 -11.27 0.03 23.44
C ASP A 127 -11.86 0.16 22.03
N GLY A 128 -11.07 -0.12 20.98
CA GLY A 128 -11.47 0.04 19.59
C GLY A 128 -11.56 1.48 19.10
N LYS A 129 -11.07 2.45 19.90
CA LYS A 129 -11.00 3.86 19.50
C LYS A 129 -9.57 4.22 19.13
N ALA A 130 -9.40 4.83 17.98
CA ALA A 130 -8.11 5.28 17.50
C ALA A 130 -7.35 6.09 18.55
N ALA A 131 -6.16 5.65 18.89
CA ALA A 131 -5.33 6.24 19.95
C ALA A 131 -4.52 7.47 19.46
N GLY A 132 -5.09 8.31 18.59
CA GLY A 132 -4.43 9.49 18.05
C GLY A 132 -3.42 9.23 16.93
N GLY A 133 -3.34 8.00 16.43
CA GLY A 133 -2.54 7.61 15.27
C GLY A 133 -3.28 7.75 13.94
N SER A 134 -2.80 7.07 12.92
CA SER A 134 -3.33 7.09 11.56
C SER A 134 -4.32 5.94 11.26
N ASN A 135 -4.67 5.12 12.25
CA ASN A 135 -5.59 4.00 12.06
C ASN A 135 -6.96 4.41 11.50
N TYR A 136 -7.39 5.65 11.76
CA TYR A 136 -8.65 6.17 11.20
C TYR A 136 -8.72 6.08 9.67
N MET A 137 -7.60 5.93 8.99
CA MET A 137 -7.55 5.78 7.54
C MET A 137 -8.01 4.39 7.10
N TYR A 138 -7.81 3.37 7.94
CA TYR A 138 -8.06 1.97 7.62
C TYR A 138 -9.22 1.37 8.40
N ASP A 139 -9.52 1.95 9.57
CA ASP A 139 -10.56 1.47 10.50
C ASP A 139 -10.38 0.00 10.97
N ILE A 140 -9.14 -0.48 11.00
CA ILE A 140 -8.87 -1.81 11.55
C ILE A 140 -9.16 -1.76 13.05
N ASN A 141 -10.02 -2.66 13.51
CA ASN A 141 -10.30 -2.87 14.92
C ASN A 141 -10.13 -4.35 15.24
N ASP A 142 -8.91 -4.74 15.58
CA ASP A 142 -8.50 -6.11 15.85
C ASP A 142 -7.73 -6.19 17.17
N ALA A 143 -8.28 -6.93 18.12
CA ALA A 143 -7.71 -7.03 19.47
C ALA A 143 -6.38 -7.81 19.48
N GLU A 144 -6.24 -8.82 18.62
CA GLU A 144 -5.01 -9.61 18.51
C GLU A 144 -3.91 -8.76 17.88
N LEU A 145 -4.19 -8.02 16.81
CA LEU A 145 -3.25 -7.09 16.20
C LEU A 145 -2.78 -6.03 17.20
N ASN A 146 -3.70 -5.45 17.97
CA ASN A 146 -3.37 -4.48 19.01
C ASN A 146 -2.41 -5.05 20.05
N GLN A 147 -2.66 -6.27 20.54
CA GLN A 147 -1.81 -6.91 21.53
C GLN A 147 -0.42 -7.23 20.97
N LEU A 148 -0.35 -7.79 19.76
CA LEU A 148 0.92 -8.09 19.08
C LEU A 148 1.78 -6.83 18.87
N ILE A 149 1.16 -5.70 18.49
CA ILE A 149 1.86 -4.41 18.35
C ILE A 149 2.45 -3.97 19.70
N LEU A 150 1.67 -4.04 20.80
CA LEU A 150 2.15 -3.64 22.12
C LEU A 150 3.27 -4.55 22.61
N ASP A 151 3.16 -5.86 22.42
CA ASP A 151 4.18 -6.83 22.83
C ASP A 151 5.48 -6.60 22.06
N ALA A 152 5.41 -6.30 20.75
CA ALA A 152 6.57 -5.97 19.94
C ALA A 152 7.26 -4.67 20.38
N ARG A 153 6.51 -3.66 20.80
CA ARG A 153 7.06 -2.40 21.33
C ARG A 153 7.75 -2.59 22.69
N ASN A 154 7.26 -3.50 23.51
CA ASN A 154 7.76 -3.73 24.86
C ASN A 154 8.95 -4.69 24.91
N SER A 155 9.43 -5.20 23.77
CA SER A 155 10.56 -6.12 23.70
C SER A 155 11.76 -5.50 23.03
N LEU A 156 12.96 -5.78 23.54
CA LEU A 156 14.25 -5.48 22.90
C LEU A 156 14.82 -6.69 22.14
N GLU A 157 14.20 -7.86 22.27
CA GLU A 157 14.65 -9.08 21.61
C GLU A 157 14.22 -9.08 20.14
N GLN A 158 15.17 -8.88 19.24
CA GLN A 158 14.89 -8.72 17.81
C GLN A 158 14.21 -9.92 17.16
N SER A 159 14.61 -11.15 17.53
CA SER A 159 14.02 -12.36 16.96
C SER A 159 12.56 -12.51 17.37
N TYR A 160 12.22 -12.18 18.60
CA TYR A 160 10.86 -12.16 19.10
C TYR A 160 10.02 -11.08 18.41
N ARG A 161 10.52 -9.84 18.34
CA ARG A 161 9.85 -8.73 17.63
C ARG A 161 9.57 -9.09 16.16
N LYS A 162 10.54 -9.69 15.47
CA LYS A 162 10.38 -10.14 14.08
C LYS A 162 9.22 -11.14 13.92
N THR A 163 9.07 -12.06 14.85
CA THR A 163 7.97 -13.04 14.85
C THR A 163 6.63 -12.32 15.05
N LEU A 164 6.54 -11.41 16.02
CA LEU A 164 5.32 -10.63 16.28
C LEU A 164 4.92 -9.76 15.09
N TYR A 165 5.85 -9.01 14.50
CA TYR A 165 5.55 -8.19 13.32
C TYR A 165 5.14 -9.02 12.10
N LYS A 166 5.67 -10.25 11.97
CA LYS A 166 5.19 -11.17 10.93
C LYS A 166 3.70 -11.51 11.16
N SER A 167 3.31 -11.84 12.39
CA SER A 167 1.90 -12.10 12.72
C SER A 167 1.03 -10.87 12.51
N CYS A 168 1.52 -9.68 12.85
CA CYS A 168 0.81 -8.42 12.53
C CYS A 168 0.56 -8.28 11.03
N LEU A 169 1.57 -8.55 10.19
CA LEU A 169 1.42 -8.48 8.74
C LEU A 169 0.41 -9.49 8.20
N ASP A 170 0.39 -10.71 8.74
CA ASP A 170 -0.58 -11.73 8.35
C ASP A 170 -2.02 -11.22 8.62
N ILE A 171 -2.28 -10.62 9.78
CA ILE A 171 -3.58 -10.02 10.11
C ILE A 171 -3.92 -8.84 9.20
N ILE A 172 -2.97 -7.92 8.97
CA ILE A 172 -3.19 -6.73 8.12
C ILE A 172 -3.52 -7.15 6.68
N VAL A 173 -2.85 -8.19 6.16
CA VAL A 173 -3.14 -8.75 4.83
C VAL A 173 -4.54 -9.34 4.77
N ASP A 174 -4.99 -10.01 5.82
CA ASP A 174 -6.35 -10.57 5.88
C ASP A 174 -7.44 -9.48 5.90
N TRP A 175 -7.17 -8.34 6.53
CA TRP A 175 -8.03 -7.17 6.46
C TRP A 175 -8.10 -6.53 5.07
N ALA A 176 -7.11 -6.76 4.22
CA ALA A 176 -7.04 -6.28 2.84
C ALA A 176 -7.27 -4.76 2.67
N VAL A 177 -6.87 -3.96 3.64
CA VAL A 177 -7.09 -2.50 3.67
C VAL A 177 -6.05 -1.72 2.89
N GLU A 178 -4.93 -2.35 2.55
CA GLU A 178 -3.81 -1.71 1.87
C GLU A 178 -3.24 -2.65 0.80
N VAL A 179 -2.97 -2.10 -0.38
CA VAL A 179 -2.32 -2.80 -1.48
C VAL A 179 -0.97 -2.13 -1.75
N PRO A 180 0.16 -2.71 -1.31
CA PRO A 180 1.49 -2.21 -1.63
C PRO A 180 1.73 -2.31 -3.13
N VAL A 181 2.10 -1.20 -3.78
CA VAL A 181 2.21 -1.14 -5.25
C VAL A 181 3.63 -0.99 -5.72
N TYR A 182 4.36 0.01 -5.22
CA TYR A 182 5.76 0.22 -5.55
C TYR A 182 6.49 0.98 -4.45
N GLN A 183 7.80 0.82 -4.43
CA GLN A 183 8.70 1.60 -3.60
C GLN A 183 9.55 2.50 -4.50
N ARG A 184 9.65 3.79 -4.17
CA ARG A 184 10.55 4.70 -4.87
C ARG A 184 11.99 4.32 -4.62
N GLN A 185 12.79 4.38 -5.67
CA GLN A 185 14.24 4.37 -5.56
C GLN A 185 14.74 5.82 -5.47
N ASN A 186 15.55 6.10 -4.47
CA ASN A 186 16.24 7.38 -4.37
C ASN A 186 17.54 7.29 -5.17
N ALA A 187 17.80 8.30 -5.99
CA ALA A 187 19.06 8.47 -6.68
C ALA A 187 19.79 9.70 -6.15
N ILE A 188 21.09 9.57 -5.98
CA ILE A 188 21.97 10.68 -5.62
C ILE A 188 22.93 10.88 -6.80
N ILE A 189 22.99 12.10 -7.28
CA ILE A 189 23.82 12.46 -8.44
C ILE A 189 25.01 13.30 -7.96
N PHE A 190 26.20 12.86 -8.28
CA PHE A 190 27.44 13.57 -8.00
C PHE A 190 28.14 14.00 -9.30
N SER A 191 28.86 15.13 -9.25
CA SER A 191 29.81 15.49 -10.29
C SER A 191 31.07 14.66 -10.11
N THR A 192 31.33 13.72 -11.02
CA THR A 192 32.56 12.89 -11.02
C THR A 192 33.82 13.67 -11.32
N GLU A 193 33.72 14.90 -11.80
CA GLU A 193 34.85 15.81 -11.95
C GLU A 193 35.29 16.44 -10.62
N ARG A 194 34.36 16.52 -9.66
CA ARG A 194 34.58 17.20 -8.37
C ARG A 194 34.67 16.25 -7.19
N VAL A 195 33.97 15.15 -7.25
CA VAL A 195 33.86 14.19 -6.14
C VAL A 195 34.53 12.89 -6.53
N ASN A 196 35.44 12.44 -5.68
CA ASN A 196 36.01 11.11 -5.78
C ASN A 196 34.93 10.09 -5.38
N ILE A 197 34.30 9.49 -6.37
CA ILE A 197 33.14 8.59 -6.19
C ILE A 197 33.52 7.35 -5.36
N ASP A 198 34.78 6.91 -5.39
CA ASP A 198 35.25 5.74 -4.63
C ASP A 198 35.27 5.98 -3.11
N THR A 199 35.14 7.25 -2.69
CA THR A 199 35.08 7.64 -1.28
C THR A 199 33.64 7.82 -0.77
N VAL A 200 32.65 7.72 -1.65
CA VAL A 200 31.23 7.78 -1.28
C VAL A 200 30.77 6.39 -0.84
N THR A 201 30.12 6.29 0.32
CA THR A 201 29.63 5.00 0.80
C THR A 201 28.71 4.31 -0.22
N PRO A 202 28.95 3.03 -0.54
CA PRO A 202 28.05 2.24 -1.39
C PRO A 202 26.79 1.79 -0.65
N ASP A 203 26.77 1.84 0.69
CA ASP A 203 25.72 1.29 1.54
C ASP A 203 24.59 2.30 1.72
N ILE A 204 23.85 2.57 0.64
CA ILE A 204 22.73 3.51 0.66
C ILE A 204 21.44 2.75 0.96
N THR A 205 20.76 3.17 2.03
CA THR A 205 19.43 2.71 2.43
C THR A 205 18.47 3.88 2.57
N THR A 206 17.22 3.61 2.93
CA THR A 206 16.26 4.67 3.29
C THR A 206 16.72 5.53 4.48
N PHE A 207 17.55 4.97 5.36
CA PHE A 207 17.97 5.57 6.63
C PHE A 207 19.45 5.93 6.69
N TYR A 208 20.24 5.49 5.74
CA TYR A 208 21.67 5.67 5.71
C TYR A 208 22.13 6.05 4.29
N GLY A 209 22.98 7.02 4.19
CA GLY A 209 23.50 7.49 2.91
C GLY A 209 24.79 8.29 3.05
N TRP A 210 25.24 8.91 1.98
CA TRP A 210 26.50 9.63 1.92
C TRP A 210 26.64 10.73 2.98
N LEU A 211 25.55 11.37 3.40
CA LEU A 211 25.57 12.40 4.46
C LEU A 211 25.98 11.84 5.82
N ASN A 212 25.70 10.56 6.09
CA ASN A 212 26.10 9.92 7.33
C ASN A 212 27.62 9.71 7.42
N GLU A 213 28.30 9.70 6.27
CA GLU A 213 29.73 9.54 6.14
C GLU A 213 30.40 10.68 5.35
N VAL A 214 29.81 11.87 5.36
CA VAL A 214 30.28 13.02 4.57
C VAL A 214 31.75 13.35 4.82
N GLN A 215 32.26 13.09 6.03
CA GLN A 215 33.66 13.29 6.41
C GLN A 215 34.65 12.35 5.68
N LYS A 216 34.14 11.30 5.02
CA LYS A 216 34.95 10.38 4.22
C LYS A 216 34.99 10.77 2.74
N VAL A 217 34.13 11.67 2.31
CA VAL A 217 34.02 12.06 0.92
C VAL A 217 35.17 13.02 0.58
N GLU A 218 35.96 12.66 -0.43
CA GLU A 218 37.09 13.44 -0.94
C GLU A 218 36.73 14.14 -2.24
N LEU A 219 37.33 15.27 -2.46
CA LEU A 219 37.26 16.00 -3.73
C LEU A 219 38.45 15.60 -4.60
N ASN A 220 38.22 15.53 -5.93
CA ASN A 220 39.29 15.32 -6.91
C ASN A 220 40.19 16.53 -7.04
#